data_ea9eb58517e59ad9362d01c3eaae5287
#
_entry.id   ea9eb58517e59ad9362d01c3eaae5287
#
_cell.length_a   1.000
_cell.length_b   1.000
_cell.length_c   1.000
_cell.angle_alpha   90.00
_cell.angle_beta   90.00
_cell.angle_gamma   90.00
#
_symmetry.space_group_name_H-M   'P 1'
#
loop_
_entity.id
_entity.type
_entity.pdbx_description
1 polymer ?
#
loop_
_entity_poly.entity_id
_entity_poly.type
_entity_poly.pdbx_seq_one_letter_code
_entity_poly.pdbx_strand_id
1 'polypeptide(L)'
;LASAGDGWFAAWRVKRAEAEKRRLLEEAEALDLVTMLDETEIDLIDISGGAYFPGAAAASDGTKAGPYFLDFARLARNRTGKPLMTAGGFKKKAEAEEALSSGAVDMVGLARALVLDPALPGKWLRETGEEAVFPRFPSTPPGGVTAWYTERLHQWGTHGAADEGDSIEDALAQVERRKTANAALWQNHFQTEL
;
A
#
# COMPACT_ATOMS: atom_id res chain seq x y z
N LEU A 1 34.92 35.97 7.38
CA LEU A 1 33.44 35.93 7.51
C LEU A 1 32.96 34.72 6.76
N ALA A 2 32.92 33.52 7.43
CA ALA A 2 32.24 32.35 6.91
C ALA A 2 30.73 32.61 6.92
N SER A 3 30.05 32.43 5.79
CA SER A 3 28.66 32.73 5.66
C SER A 3 27.83 31.69 6.43
N ALA A 4 26.80 32.13 7.15
CA ALA A 4 25.87 31.24 7.90
C ALA A 4 25.12 30.21 7.02
N GLY A 5 25.27 30.27 5.70
CA GLY A 5 24.70 29.33 4.74
C GLY A 5 25.45 28.00 4.64
N ASP A 6 26.75 27.99 4.81
CA ASP A 6 27.57 26.80 4.56
C ASP A 6 27.37 25.71 5.63
N GLY A 7 27.09 26.09 6.88
CA GLY A 7 26.84 25.15 7.97
C GLY A 7 25.51 24.40 7.84
N TRP A 8 24.47 25.07 7.33
CA TRP A 8 23.15 24.45 7.13
C TRP A 8 23.15 23.43 5.99
N PHE A 9 23.81 23.77 4.88
CA PHE A 9 23.98 22.85 3.74
C PHE A 9 24.85 21.63 4.10
N ALA A 10 25.89 21.81 4.90
CA ALA A 10 26.73 20.71 5.38
C ALA A 10 25.92 19.76 6.29
N ALA A 11 25.17 20.30 7.26
CA ALA A 11 24.33 19.52 8.14
C ALA A 11 23.20 18.76 7.38
N TRP A 12 22.61 19.39 6.35
CA TRP A 12 21.61 18.76 5.49
C TRP A 12 22.20 17.60 4.67
N ARG A 13 23.41 17.75 4.11
CA ARG A 13 24.11 16.69 3.38
C ARG A 13 24.42 15.50 4.27
N VAL A 14 24.88 15.73 5.50
CA VAL A 14 25.16 14.66 6.47
C VAL A 14 23.88 13.88 6.81
N LYS A 15 22.79 14.57 7.15
CA LYS A 15 21.50 13.93 7.43
C LYS A 15 20.97 13.10 6.25
N ARG A 16 21.13 13.59 5.02
CA ARG A 16 20.73 12.86 3.82
C ARG A 16 21.61 11.63 3.59
N ALA A 17 22.90 11.73 3.81
CA ALA A 17 23.81 10.60 3.70
C ALA A 17 23.54 9.52 4.76
N GLU A 18 23.22 9.91 5.99
CA GLU A 18 22.85 8.97 7.05
C GLU A 18 21.50 8.27 6.76
N ALA A 19 20.51 9.01 6.26
CA ALA A 19 19.23 8.45 5.87
C ALA A 19 19.38 7.45 4.70
N GLU A 20 20.20 7.77 3.70
CA GLU A 20 20.50 6.88 2.57
C GLU A 20 21.26 5.63 3.03
N LYS A 21 22.25 5.79 3.92
CA LYS A 21 22.98 4.66 4.51
C LYS A 21 22.05 3.73 5.28
N ARG A 22 21.12 4.29 6.08
CA ARG A 22 20.10 3.48 6.79
C ARG A 22 19.23 2.73 5.82
N ARG A 23 18.73 3.38 4.76
CA ARG A 23 17.90 2.75 3.74
C ARG A 23 18.61 1.56 3.08
N LEU A 24 19.88 1.70 2.74
CA LEU A 24 20.67 0.63 2.14
C LEU A 24 20.91 -0.55 3.11
N LEU A 25 21.06 -0.28 4.41
CA LEU A 25 21.17 -1.33 5.41
C LEU A 25 19.85 -2.08 5.58
N GLU A 26 18.72 -1.37 5.68
CA GLU A 26 17.39 -1.97 5.78
C GLU A 26 17.05 -2.81 4.52
N GLU A 27 17.47 -2.38 3.33
CA GLU A 27 17.31 -3.13 2.09
C GLU A 27 18.16 -4.41 2.09
N ALA A 28 19.41 -4.34 2.54
CA ALA A 28 20.28 -5.50 2.64
C ALA A 28 19.75 -6.55 3.62
N GLU A 29 19.30 -6.12 4.80
CA GLU A 29 18.68 -6.99 5.81
C GLU A 29 17.40 -7.66 5.28
N ALA A 30 16.58 -6.92 4.53
CA ALA A 30 15.39 -7.48 3.92
C ALA A 30 15.71 -8.51 2.82
N LEU A 31 16.78 -8.30 2.05
CA LEU A 31 17.25 -9.28 1.06
C LEU A 31 17.82 -10.54 1.71
N ASP A 32 18.52 -10.40 2.84
CA ASP A 32 18.99 -11.54 3.62
C ASP A 32 17.82 -12.36 4.18
N LEU A 33 16.76 -11.68 4.64
CA LEU A 33 15.52 -12.34 5.05
C LEU A 33 14.90 -13.15 3.89
N VAL A 34 14.83 -12.57 2.68
CA VAL A 34 14.34 -13.29 1.49
C VAL A 34 15.17 -14.56 1.24
N THR A 35 16.50 -14.48 1.38
CA THR A 35 17.39 -15.66 1.25
C THR A 35 17.08 -16.72 2.31
N MET A 36 16.84 -16.31 3.56
CA MET A 36 16.46 -17.24 4.62
C MET A 36 15.10 -17.90 4.37
N LEU A 37 14.13 -17.14 3.84
CA LEU A 37 12.81 -17.64 3.49
C LEU A 37 12.86 -18.64 2.32
N ASP A 38 13.81 -18.50 1.39
CA ASP A 38 14.00 -19.44 0.29
C ASP A 38 14.33 -20.87 0.78
N GLU A 39 15.02 -20.98 1.92
CA GLU A 39 15.38 -22.26 2.54
C GLU A 39 14.21 -22.92 3.31
N THR A 40 13.08 -22.26 3.44
CA THR A 40 11.90 -22.77 4.17
C THR A 40 10.90 -23.46 3.23
N GLU A 41 9.87 -24.12 3.81
CA GLU A 41 8.82 -24.82 3.04
C GLU A 41 7.64 -23.89 2.62
N ILE A 42 7.81 -22.56 2.65
CA ILE A 42 6.75 -21.64 2.20
C ILE A 42 6.58 -21.68 0.68
N ASP A 43 5.36 -21.47 0.22
CA ASP A 43 5.00 -21.54 -1.21
C ASP A 43 5.08 -20.22 -1.95
N LEU A 44 5.02 -19.09 -1.25
CA LEU A 44 4.95 -17.74 -1.83
C LEU A 44 5.57 -16.73 -0.87
N ILE A 45 6.31 -15.76 -1.41
CA ILE A 45 6.80 -14.59 -0.67
C ILE A 45 6.05 -13.35 -1.18
N ASP A 46 5.32 -12.67 -0.29
CA ASP A 46 4.68 -11.38 -0.59
C ASP A 46 5.62 -10.23 -0.22
N ILE A 47 6.08 -9.51 -1.23
CA ILE A 47 6.90 -8.31 -1.09
C ILE A 47 5.99 -7.12 -0.82
N SER A 48 5.94 -6.71 0.43
CA SER A 48 5.21 -5.54 0.88
C SER A 48 6.05 -4.72 1.86
N GLY A 49 5.59 -3.53 2.20
CA GLY A 49 6.33 -2.69 3.14
C GLY A 49 5.71 -1.32 3.30
N GLY A 50 6.50 -0.40 3.82
CA GLY A 50 6.08 0.96 4.11
C GLY A 50 5.67 1.15 5.57
N ALA A 51 5.34 2.37 5.93
CA ALA A 51 4.93 2.76 7.27
C ALA A 51 3.55 3.40 7.23
N TYR A 52 2.78 3.22 8.31
CA TYR A 52 1.41 3.73 8.43
C TYR A 52 1.36 5.11 9.12
N PHE A 53 2.35 5.96 8.87
CA PHE A 53 2.31 7.32 9.36
C PHE A 53 2.03 8.32 8.23
N PRO A 54 1.46 9.49 8.52
CA PRO A 54 1.17 10.51 7.52
C PRO A 54 2.43 10.89 6.72
N GLY A 55 2.31 10.92 5.39
CA GLY A 55 3.43 11.24 4.50
C GLY A 55 4.37 10.07 4.16
N ALA A 56 4.13 8.86 4.66
CA ALA A 56 4.87 7.68 4.22
C ALA A 56 4.61 7.41 2.73
N ALA A 57 5.66 7.03 1.97
CA ALA A 57 5.58 6.83 0.52
C ALA A 57 4.53 5.78 0.10
N ALA A 58 4.31 4.77 0.94
CA ALA A 58 3.33 3.71 0.72
C ALA A 58 1.99 3.95 1.43
N ALA A 59 1.79 5.12 2.07
CA ALA A 59 0.50 5.47 2.65
C ALA A 59 -0.56 5.69 1.56
N SER A 60 -1.85 5.52 1.91
CA SER A 60 -2.97 5.67 0.97
C SER A 60 -3.04 7.06 0.32
N ASP A 61 -2.55 8.07 1.03
CA ASP A 61 -2.41 9.47 0.61
C ASP A 61 -1.00 9.82 0.10
N GLY A 62 -0.11 8.81 -0.07
CA GLY A 62 1.24 8.97 -0.57
C GLY A 62 1.26 9.46 -2.02
N THR A 63 2.28 10.26 -2.35
CA THR A 63 2.44 10.89 -3.67
C THR A 63 3.24 10.05 -4.66
N LYS A 64 3.81 8.92 -4.25
CA LYS A 64 4.61 8.06 -5.13
C LYS A 64 3.72 7.47 -6.22
N ALA A 65 4.11 7.65 -7.47
CA ALA A 65 3.46 7.07 -8.63
C ALA A 65 4.00 5.67 -8.94
N GLY A 66 3.16 4.80 -9.51
CA GLY A 66 3.52 3.46 -9.94
C GLY A 66 3.71 2.43 -8.82
N PRO A 67 4.15 1.21 -9.15
CA PRO A 67 4.35 0.12 -8.20
C PRO A 67 5.46 0.42 -7.18
N TYR A 68 5.10 0.45 -5.90
CA TYR A 68 5.98 0.97 -4.84
C TYR A 68 7.18 0.06 -4.54
N PHE A 69 7.00 -1.24 -4.63
CA PHE A 69 7.97 -2.25 -4.20
C PHE A 69 8.56 -3.06 -5.35
N LEU A 70 8.25 -2.71 -6.60
CA LEU A 70 8.70 -3.47 -7.76
C LEU A 70 10.23 -3.47 -7.90
N ASP A 71 10.90 -2.36 -7.58
CA ASP A 71 12.35 -2.27 -7.63
C ASP A 71 12.99 -3.21 -6.60
N PHE A 72 12.44 -3.27 -5.38
CA PHE A 72 12.89 -4.23 -4.38
C PHE A 72 12.57 -5.68 -4.80
N ALA A 73 11.41 -5.93 -5.39
CA ALA A 73 11.05 -7.27 -5.90
C ALA A 73 12.05 -7.76 -6.97
N ARG A 74 12.54 -6.87 -7.84
CA ARG A 74 13.62 -7.19 -8.79
C ARG A 74 14.92 -7.64 -8.12
N LEU A 75 15.28 -6.98 -7.00
CA LEU A 75 16.45 -7.38 -6.22
C LEU A 75 16.19 -8.71 -5.49
N ALA A 76 15.01 -8.87 -4.89
CA ALA A 76 14.61 -10.09 -4.19
C ALA A 76 14.56 -11.30 -5.12
N ARG A 77 14.18 -11.15 -6.39
CA ARG A 77 14.19 -12.22 -7.41
C ARG A 77 15.56 -12.89 -7.56
N ASN A 78 16.65 -12.16 -7.36
CA ASN A 78 18.00 -12.72 -7.41
C ASN A 78 18.39 -13.53 -6.14
N ARG A 79 17.52 -13.55 -5.13
CA ARG A 79 17.77 -14.21 -3.84
C ARG A 79 16.89 -15.44 -3.60
N THR A 80 15.88 -15.68 -4.46
CA THR A 80 14.94 -16.78 -4.27
C THR A 80 14.44 -17.34 -5.59
N GLY A 81 14.24 -18.65 -5.63
CA GLY A 81 13.52 -19.35 -6.68
C GLY A 81 12.01 -19.48 -6.44
N LYS A 82 11.55 -19.09 -5.24
CA LYS A 82 10.12 -19.17 -4.86
C LYS A 82 9.27 -18.17 -5.61
N PRO A 83 7.97 -18.43 -5.80
CA PRO A 83 7.04 -17.45 -6.32
C PRO A 83 7.07 -16.16 -5.50
N LEU A 84 7.13 -15.03 -6.19
CA LEU A 84 7.07 -13.69 -5.59
C LEU A 84 5.77 -12.98 -5.95
N MET A 85 5.14 -12.37 -4.97
CA MET A 85 4.05 -11.43 -5.15
C MET A 85 4.46 -10.04 -4.68
N THR A 86 3.91 -9.00 -5.29
CA THR A 86 3.97 -7.65 -4.73
C THR A 86 2.66 -6.92 -4.94
N ALA A 87 2.31 -6.07 -3.98
CA ALA A 87 1.15 -5.20 -4.03
C ALA A 87 1.56 -3.74 -3.83
N GLY A 88 0.65 -2.83 -4.14
CA GLY A 88 0.83 -1.39 -3.89
C GLY A 88 1.30 -0.60 -5.10
N GLY A 89 0.48 0.38 -5.47
CA GLY A 89 0.76 1.33 -6.55
C GLY A 89 0.34 0.89 -7.94
N PHE A 90 -0.02 -0.35 -8.17
CA PHE A 90 -0.57 -0.81 -9.45
C PHE A 90 -1.95 -0.20 -9.71
N LYS A 91 -2.05 0.60 -10.76
CA LYS A 91 -3.27 1.30 -11.19
C LYS A 91 -3.69 0.97 -12.61
N LYS A 92 -2.77 0.47 -13.43
CA LYS A 92 -2.97 0.18 -14.83
C LYS A 92 -2.61 -1.27 -15.15
N LYS A 93 -3.33 -1.86 -16.11
CA LYS A 93 -3.04 -3.19 -16.65
C LYS A 93 -1.60 -3.30 -17.11
N ALA A 94 -1.10 -2.32 -17.88
CA ALA A 94 0.25 -2.31 -18.42
C ALA A 94 1.34 -2.37 -17.32
N GLU A 95 1.12 -1.75 -16.15
CA GLU A 95 2.06 -1.82 -15.02
C GLU A 95 2.13 -3.24 -14.43
N ALA A 96 0.98 -3.92 -14.35
CA ALA A 96 0.92 -5.30 -13.88
C ALA A 96 1.55 -6.27 -14.90
N GLU A 97 1.25 -6.10 -16.19
CA GLU A 97 1.82 -6.91 -17.26
C GLU A 97 3.34 -6.75 -17.37
N GLU A 98 3.86 -5.53 -17.22
CA GLU A 98 5.30 -5.29 -17.19
C GLU A 98 5.97 -5.99 -15.99
N ALA A 99 5.37 -5.90 -14.80
CA ALA A 99 5.91 -6.55 -13.61
C ALA A 99 6.01 -8.07 -13.78
N LEU A 100 4.99 -8.69 -14.35
CA LEU A 100 4.95 -10.13 -14.63
C LEU A 100 5.89 -10.53 -15.76
N SER A 101 5.83 -9.84 -16.91
CA SER A 101 6.61 -10.19 -18.11
C SER A 101 8.11 -9.96 -17.92
N SER A 102 8.50 -9.01 -17.07
CA SER A 102 9.91 -8.82 -16.69
C SER A 102 10.46 -9.93 -15.78
N GLY A 103 9.63 -10.83 -15.29
CA GLY A 103 10.01 -11.87 -14.33
C GLY A 103 10.35 -11.34 -12.92
N ALA A 104 10.07 -10.07 -12.63
CA ALA A 104 10.31 -9.50 -11.32
C ALA A 104 9.43 -10.14 -10.23
N VAL A 105 8.19 -10.46 -10.59
CA VAL A 105 7.22 -11.15 -9.74
C VAL A 105 6.40 -12.15 -10.54
N ASP A 106 5.80 -13.11 -9.87
CA ASP A 106 4.90 -14.11 -10.46
C ASP A 106 3.43 -13.74 -10.25
N MET A 107 3.15 -12.84 -9.31
CA MET A 107 1.80 -12.39 -8.97
C MET A 107 1.78 -10.91 -8.60
N VAL A 108 0.71 -10.21 -9.00
CA VAL A 108 0.45 -8.82 -8.63
C VAL A 108 -0.76 -8.74 -7.73
N GLY A 109 -0.61 -8.09 -6.57
CA GLY A 109 -1.67 -7.81 -5.63
C GLY A 109 -2.35 -6.46 -5.93
N LEU A 110 -3.68 -6.47 -6.00
CA LEU A 110 -4.50 -5.28 -6.19
C LEU A 110 -5.38 -5.06 -4.96
N ALA A 111 -5.32 -3.88 -4.34
CA ALA A 111 -6.17 -3.52 -3.22
C ALA A 111 -7.20 -2.46 -3.63
N ARG A 112 -6.81 -1.19 -3.67
CA ARG A 112 -7.73 -0.08 -3.98
C ARG A 112 -8.40 -0.19 -5.35
N ALA A 113 -7.70 -0.74 -6.34
CA ALA A 113 -8.26 -1.00 -7.65
C ALA A 113 -9.49 -1.93 -7.58
N LEU A 114 -9.45 -2.99 -6.75
CA LEU A 114 -10.56 -3.91 -6.56
C LEU A 114 -11.71 -3.31 -5.74
N VAL A 115 -11.43 -2.36 -4.86
CA VAL A 115 -12.49 -1.59 -4.17
C VAL A 115 -13.26 -0.70 -5.14
N LEU A 116 -12.57 -0.17 -6.16
CA LEU A 116 -13.18 0.65 -7.21
C LEU A 116 -13.94 -0.20 -8.24
N ASP A 117 -13.37 -1.34 -8.60
CA ASP A 117 -13.96 -2.27 -9.57
C ASP A 117 -13.59 -3.73 -9.20
N PRO A 118 -14.46 -4.44 -8.49
CA PRO A 118 -14.22 -5.84 -8.14
C PRO A 118 -14.07 -6.79 -9.34
N ALA A 119 -14.61 -6.41 -10.51
CA ALA A 119 -14.52 -7.19 -11.74
C ALA A 119 -13.25 -6.91 -12.56
N LEU A 120 -12.40 -5.99 -12.11
CA LEU A 120 -11.21 -5.51 -12.83
C LEU A 120 -10.28 -6.63 -13.33
N PRO A 121 -9.93 -7.67 -12.52
CA PRO A 121 -9.08 -8.75 -13.02
C PRO A 121 -9.70 -9.50 -14.21
N GLY A 122 -11.01 -9.76 -14.14
CA GLY A 122 -11.72 -10.39 -15.24
C GLY A 122 -11.79 -9.51 -16.49
N LYS A 123 -11.87 -8.19 -16.35
CA LYS A 123 -11.82 -7.23 -17.46
C LYS A 123 -10.44 -7.25 -18.10
N TRP A 124 -9.38 -7.18 -17.31
CA TRP A 124 -7.99 -7.23 -17.80
C TRP A 124 -7.68 -8.54 -18.54
N LEU A 125 -8.13 -9.68 -18.01
CA LEU A 125 -7.93 -10.98 -18.65
C LEU A 125 -8.70 -11.12 -19.98
N ARG A 126 -9.86 -10.48 -20.11
CA ARG A 126 -10.66 -10.48 -21.34
C ARG A 126 -10.29 -9.39 -22.35
N GLU A 127 -9.27 -8.57 -22.02
CA GLU A 127 -8.81 -7.47 -22.85
C GLU A 127 -9.88 -6.42 -23.19
N THR A 128 -10.84 -6.21 -22.29
CA THR A 128 -11.89 -5.20 -22.50
C THR A 128 -11.39 -3.75 -22.37
N GLY A 129 -10.12 -3.57 -22.02
CA GLY A 129 -9.43 -2.27 -22.05
C GLY A 129 -9.82 -1.29 -20.95
N GLU A 130 -10.70 -1.70 -20.04
CA GLU A 130 -11.15 -0.82 -18.96
C GLU A 130 -10.13 -0.78 -17.81
N GLU A 131 -9.88 0.43 -17.32
CA GLU A 131 -9.03 0.71 -16.17
C GLU A 131 -9.88 1.20 -15.00
N ALA A 132 -9.45 0.93 -13.78
CA ALA A 132 -10.12 1.49 -12.59
C ALA A 132 -9.93 3.01 -12.53
N VAL A 133 -11.02 3.75 -12.36
CA VAL A 133 -10.98 5.20 -12.23
C VAL A 133 -10.69 5.58 -10.77
N PHE A 134 -9.46 6.01 -10.50
CA PHE A 134 -9.05 6.42 -9.17
C PHE A 134 -9.53 7.84 -8.86
N PRO A 135 -10.26 8.04 -7.76
CA PRO A 135 -10.70 9.38 -7.36
C PRO A 135 -9.51 10.25 -7.00
N ARG A 136 -9.67 11.56 -7.21
CA ARG A 136 -8.70 12.58 -6.81
C ARG A 136 -9.27 13.36 -5.63
N PHE A 137 -8.52 13.43 -4.57
CA PHE A 137 -8.88 14.18 -3.38
C PHE A 137 -7.93 15.37 -3.25
N PRO A 138 -8.36 16.60 -3.59
CA PRO A 138 -7.46 17.78 -3.63
C PRO A 138 -6.99 18.20 -2.24
N SER A 139 -7.77 17.90 -1.20
CA SER A 139 -7.44 18.17 0.19
C SER A 139 -8.16 17.14 1.06
N THR A 140 -7.43 16.47 1.94
CA THR A 140 -8.03 15.47 2.82
C THR A 140 -7.52 15.61 4.25
N PRO A 141 -8.41 15.48 5.26
CA PRO A 141 -7.97 15.29 6.63
C PRO A 141 -7.14 14.00 6.76
N PRO A 142 -6.25 13.90 7.75
CA PRO A 142 -5.50 12.68 8.01
C PRO A 142 -6.41 11.45 8.10
N GLY A 143 -6.08 10.39 7.36
CA GLY A 143 -6.88 9.16 7.31
C GLY A 143 -8.12 9.22 6.43
N GLY A 144 -8.46 10.37 5.83
CA GLY A 144 -9.67 10.53 5.04
C GLY A 144 -9.74 9.62 3.82
N VAL A 145 -8.65 9.51 3.05
CA VAL A 145 -8.58 8.59 1.89
C VAL A 145 -8.77 7.13 2.34
N THR A 146 -8.15 6.74 3.44
CA THR A 146 -8.31 5.39 4.00
C THR A 146 -9.76 5.14 4.43
N ALA A 147 -10.38 6.11 5.11
CA ALA A 147 -11.79 6.01 5.52
C ALA A 147 -12.72 5.87 4.32
N TRP A 148 -12.49 6.62 3.24
CA TRP A 148 -13.30 6.55 2.03
C TRP A 148 -13.24 5.16 1.38
N TYR A 149 -12.05 4.58 1.22
CA TYR A 149 -11.92 3.20 0.70
C TYR A 149 -12.50 2.15 1.64
N THR A 150 -12.37 2.34 2.96
CA THR A 150 -12.95 1.45 3.98
C THR A 150 -14.47 1.47 3.91
N GLU A 151 -15.08 2.65 3.71
CA GLU A 151 -16.52 2.78 3.57
C GLU A 151 -17.03 2.07 2.32
N ARG A 152 -16.41 2.29 1.16
CA ARG A 152 -16.75 1.59 -0.07
C ARG A 152 -16.65 0.06 0.07
N LEU A 153 -15.61 -0.43 0.73
CA LEU A 153 -15.46 -1.87 0.99
C LEU A 153 -16.59 -2.40 1.87
N HIS A 154 -17.01 -1.63 2.87
CA HIS A 154 -18.15 -1.95 3.72
C HIS A 154 -19.46 -1.98 2.93
N GLN A 155 -19.70 -1.01 2.05
CA GLN A 155 -20.87 -0.95 1.18
C GLN A 155 -20.93 -2.14 0.23
N TRP A 156 -19.80 -2.53 -0.39
CA TRP A 156 -19.72 -3.76 -1.19
C TRP A 156 -20.12 -5.00 -0.37
N GLY A 157 -19.65 -5.12 0.86
CA GLY A 157 -19.96 -6.26 1.72
C GLY A 157 -21.41 -6.31 2.21
N THR A 158 -22.06 -5.15 2.35
CA THR A 158 -23.43 -5.07 2.91
C THR A 158 -24.52 -4.93 1.85
N HIS A 159 -24.25 -4.25 0.74
CA HIS A 159 -25.25 -3.90 -0.27
C HIS A 159 -24.93 -4.48 -1.66
N GLY A 160 -23.77 -5.08 -1.88
CA GLY A 160 -23.32 -5.57 -3.18
C GLY A 160 -23.00 -4.45 -4.19
N ALA A 161 -23.00 -3.20 -3.75
CA ALA A 161 -22.67 -2.02 -4.54
C ALA A 161 -22.06 -0.94 -3.63
N ALA A 162 -21.26 -0.05 -4.19
CA ALA A 162 -20.73 1.11 -3.46
C ALA A 162 -21.29 2.40 -4.07
N ASP A 163 -21.70 3.34 -3.22
CA ASP A 163 -22.19 4.65 -3.62
C ASP A 163 -21.05 5.51 -4.20
N GLU A 164 -21.31 6.17 -5.32
CA GLU A 164 -20.33 7.05 -5.97
C GLU A 164 -20.24 8.44 -5.30
N GLY A 165 -21.19 8.79 -4.44
CA GLY A 165 -21.40 10.13 -3.92
C GLY A 165 -20.84 10.43 -2.54
N ASP A 166 -20.27 9.46 -1.83
CA ASP A 166 -19.79 9.67 -0.46
C ASP A 166 -18.61 10.66 -0.42
N SER A 167 -18.77 11.69 0.42
CA SER A 167 -17.65 12.60 0.72
C SER A 167 -16.65 11.95 1.67
N ILE A 168 -15.44 12.52 1.75
CA ILE A 168 -14.45 12.09 2.74
C ILE A 168 -14.93 12.32 4.17
N GLU A 169 -15.63 13.40 4.40
CA GLU A 169 -16.22 13.77 5.68
C GLU A 169 -17.27 12.75 6.13
N ASP A 170 -18.16 12.35 5.21
CA ASP A 170 -19.16 11.31 5.47
C ASP A 170 -18.51 9.97 5.78
N ALA A 171 -17.52 9.56 4.99
CA ALA A 171 -16.77 8.34 5.20
C ALA A 171 -16.05 8.30 6.56
N LEU A 172 -15.40 9.40 6.96
CA LEU A 172 -14.80 9.52 8.29
C LEU A 172 -15.84 9.39 9.41
N ALA A 173 -16.99 10.05 9.26
CA ALA A 173 -18.07 9.97 10.24
C ALA A 173 -18.64 8.54 10.35
N GLN A 174 -18.80 7.83 9.23
CA GLN A 174 -19.27 6.44 9.22
C GLN A 174 -18.27 5.49 9.88
N VAL A 175 -16.99 5.60 9.55
CA VAL A 175 -15.93 4.79 10.15
C VAL A 175 -15.88 5.01 11.65
N GLU A 176 -16.00 6.24 12.13
CA GLU A 176 -15.96 6.56 13.56
C GLU A 176 -17.20 6.02 14.29
N ARG A 177 -18.39 6.15 13.70
CA ARG A 177 -19.61 5.52 14.25
C ARG A 177 -19.45 4.00 14.41
N ARG A 178 -18.91 3.31 13.39
CA ARG A 178 -18.68 1.85 13.48
C ARG A 178 -17.64 1.48 14.54
N LYS A 179 -16.56 2.25 14.66
CA LYS A 179 -15.56 2.03 15.71
C LYS A 179 -16.18 2.12 17.10
N THR A 180 -16.98 3.17 17.34
CA THR A 180 -17.67 3.37 18.62
C THR A 180 -18.65 2.23 18.92
N ALA A 181 -19.45 1.83 17.92
CA ALA A 181 -20.39 0.72 18.09
C ALA A 181 -19.66 -0.61 18.37
N ASN A 182 -18.60 -0.90 17.63
CA ASN A 182 -17.80 -2.11 17.82
C ASN A 182 -17.10 -2.11 19.21
N ALA A 183 -16.59 -0.97 19.65
CA ALA A 183 -15.98 -0.85 20.97
C ALA A 183 -17.01 -1.12 22.10
N ALA A 184 -18.24 -0.62 21.96
CA ALA A 184 -19.32 -0.89 22.91
C ALA A 184 -19.72 -2.38 22.92
N LEU A 185 -19.84 -3.01 21.76
CA LEU A 185 -20.12 -4.45 21.65
C LEU A 185 -19.01 -5.27 22.31
N TRP A 186 -17.75 -4.91 22.06
CA TRP A 186 -16.60 -5.59 22.64
C TRP A 186 -16.57 -5.45 24.16
N GLN A 187 -16.79 -4.25 24.67
CA GLN A 187 -16.88 -4.00 26.13
C GLN A 187 -18.02 -4.82 26.77
N ASN A 188 -19.21 -4.82 26.17
CA ASN A 188 -20.33 -5.59 26.68
C ASN A 188 -20.06 -7.09 26.71
N HIS A 189 -19.38 -7.63 25.68
CA HIS A 189 -19.05 -9.05 25.62
C HIS A 189 -18.06 -9.46 26.71
N PHE A 190 -16.99 -8.71 26.91
CA PHE A 190 -15.92 -9.07 27.85
C PHE A 190 -16.13 -8.57 29.28
N GLN A 191 -17.03 -7.60 29.54
CA GLN A 191 -17.37 -7.18 30.90
C GLN A 191 -18.43 -8.07 31.57
N THR A 192 -19.11 -8.92 30.78
CA THR A 192 -20.15 -9.84 31.32
C THR A 192 -19.51 -11.14 31.85
N GLU A 193 -18.21 -11.37 31.62
CA GLU A 193 -17.49 -12.57 32.07
C GLU A 193 -16.57 -12.35 33.27
N LEU A 194 -16.61 -11.15 33.90
CA LEU A 194 -15.89 -10.80 35.18
C LEU A 194 -16.88 -10.56 36.30
#